data_ccaa183c2137f1bc7a6b6c7e0577497e
#
_entry.id   ccaa183c2137f1bc7a6b6c7e0577497e
#
_cell.length_a   1.000
_cell.length_b   1.000
_cell.length_c   1.000
_cell.angle_alpha   90.00
_cell.angle_beta   90.00
_cell.angle_gamma   90.00
#
_symmetry.space_group_name_H-M   'P 1'
#
loop_
_entity.id
_entity.type
_entity.pdbx_description
1 polymer ?
#
loop_
_entity_poly.entity_id
_entity_poly.type
_entity_poly.pdbx_seq_one_letter_code
_entity_poly.pdbx_strand_id
1 'polypeptide(L)'
;KIVIIDKNTKQVEWEHPLEKGWECNSAVATPDGNILFAYARGAKLIDRNHQEIWNIAAPDTCEMQTARVLPDGNYLLGWVGHPAVIMEVSPKGDILSRTEYETGIENPHAQFRQLNKNARGNYLMPLFATSDVREISPQGEVVKITRLEGTPFTTLALANGNHWVACGDGHSLMEVNLDNGEVARRYGENDIKGVRLFFVAGLLPAKDGGLYVCNWQGHDKNAVEANSPQVFEINDKGEVIWNLNDNEKFGMISTISTIE
;
A
#
# COMPACT_ATOMS: atom_id res chain seq x y z
N LYS A 1 7.26 -13.52 2.83
CA LYS A 1 6.08 -14.41 2.73
C LYS A 1 4.78 -13.62 2.65
N ILE A 2 3.72 -14.22 2.10
CA ILE A 2 2.34 -13.73 2.14
C ILE A 2 1.56 -14.70 3.03
N VAL A 3 0.73 -14.17 3.93
CA VAL A 3 -0.06 -15.00 4.85
C VAL A 3 -1.52 -14.59 4.85
N ILE A 4 -2.41 -15.56 5.04
CA ILE A 4 -3.80 -15.34 5.37
C ILE A 4 -3.99 -15.80 6.80
N ILE A 5 -4.58 -14.94 7.62
CA ILE A 5 -4.86 -15.22 9.02
C ILE A 5 -6.36 -15.06 9.32
N ASP A 6 -6.87 -15.88 10.20
CA ASP A 6 -8.16 -15.60 10.82
C ASP A 6 -8.02 -14.40 11.77
N LYS A 7 -8.87 -13.39 11.58
CA LYS A 7 -8.80 -12.14 12.35
C LYS A 7 -8.97 -12.36 13.85
N ASN A 8 -9.85 -13.27 14.26
CA ASN A 8 -10.24 -13.46 15.67
C ASN A 8 -9.19 -14.29 16.41
N THR A 9 -8.76 -15.40 15.80
CA THR A 9 -7.81 -16.34 16.41
C THR A 9 -6.36 -16.00 16.15
N LYS A 10 -6.06 -15.16 15.15
CA LYS A 10 -4.72 -14.82 14.64
C LYS A 10 -3.95 -16.06 14.16
N GLN A 11 -4.67 -17.14 13.82
CA GLN A 11 -4.07 -18.34 13.25
C GLN A 11 -3.82 -18.16 11.76
N VAL A 12 -2.68 -18.71 11.30
CA VAL A 12 -2.36 -18.75 9.86
C VAL A 12 -3.19 -19.86 9.23
N GLU A 13 -3.99 -19.52 8.23
CA GLU A 13 -4.81 -20.44 7.45
C GLU A 13 -4.15 -20.82 6.12
N TRP A 14 -3.31 -19.93 5.61
CA TRP A 14 -2.58 -20.12 4.36
C TRP A 14 -1.30 -19.30 4.37
N GLU A 15 -0.23 -19.81 3.78
CA GLU A 15 1.04 -19.12 3.67
C GLU A 15 1.70 -19.42 2.31
N HIS A 16 2.16 -18.37 1.62
CA HIS A 16 2.97 -18.50 0.42
C HIS A 16 4.39 -17.97 0.70
N PRO A 17 5.41 -18.83 0.63
CA PRO A 17 6.79 -18.41 0.79
C PRO A 17 7.22 -17.58 -0.44
N LEU A 18 8.01 -16.54 -0.22
CA LEU A 18 8.71 -15.85 -1.29
C LEU A 18 10.15 -16.33 -1.37
N GLU A 19 10.75 -16.21 -2.54
CA GLU A 19 12.16 -16.53 -2.72
C GLU A 19 13.04 -15.63 -1.85
N LYS A 20 14.19 -16.13 -1.44
CA LYS A 20 15.11 -15.36 -0.60
C LYS A 20 15.55 -14.09 -1.31
N GLY A 21 15.39 -12.94 -0.64
CA GLY A 21 15.71 -11.62 -1.18
C GLY A 21 14.57 -10.97 -1.96
N TRP A 22 13.42 -11.63 -2.08
CA TRP A 22 12.22 -10.99 -2.61
C TRP A 22 11.48 -10.25 -1.50
N GLU A 23 11.31 -8.96 -1.69
CA GLU A 23 10.43 -8.16 -0.86
C GLU A 23 9.02 -8.22 -1.43
N CYS A 24 8.03 -8.45 -0.58
CA CYS A 24 6.62 -8.30 -0.95
C CYS A 24 6.20 -6.86 -0.71
N ASN A 25 6.04 -6.11 -1.80
CA ASN A 25 5.72 -4.69 -1.72
C ASN A 25 4.22 -4.42 -1.65
N SER A 26 3.41 -5.33 -2.17
CA SER A 26 1.95 -5.26 -2.13
C SER A 26 1.36 -6.66 -2.33
N ALA A 27 0.30 -7.00 -1.61
CA ALA A 27 -0.45 -8.23 -1.82
C ALA A 27 -1.93 -8.00 -1.56
N VAL A 28 -2.78 -8.59 -2.39
CA VAL A 28 -4.24 -8.49 -2.29
C VAL A 28 -4.90 -9.77 -2.77
N ALA A 29 -5.99 -10.17 -2.11
CA ALA A 29 -6.86 -11.21 -2.63
C ALA A 29 -7.73 -10.65 -3.76
N THR A 30 -7.87 -11.42 -4.82
CA THR A 30 -8.78 -11.09 -5.93
C THR A 30 -10.19 -11.59 -5.65
N PRO A 31 -11.23 -11.07 -6.34
CA PRO A 31 -12.61 -11.56 -6.18
C PRO A 31 -12.77 -13.07 -6.43
N ASP A 32 -11.92 -13.65 -7.28
CA ASP A 32 -11.90 -15.10 -7.59
C ASP A 32 -11.15 -15.93 -6.52
N GLY A 33 -10.68 -15.30 -5.43
CA GLY A 33 -9.95 -15.95 -4.36
C GLY A 33 -8.47 -16.21 -4.64
N ASN A 34 -7.94 -15.77 -5.78
CA ASN A 34 -6.53 -15.81 -6.10
C ASN A 34 -5.76 -14.73 -5.32
N ILE A 35 -4.42 -14.79 -5.35
CA ILE A 35 -3.56 -13.82 -4.69
C ILE A 35 -2.74 -13.07 -5.74
N LEU A 36 -2.99 -11.78 -5.86
CA LEU A 36 -2.20 -10.86 -6.64
C LEU A 36 -1.15 -10.20 -5.74
N PHE A 37 0.12 -10.20 -6.13
CA PHE A 37 1.15 -9.53 -5.35
C PHE A 37 2.26 -8.93 -6.21
N ALA A 38 2.84 -7.84 -5.71
CA ALA A 38 4.05 -7.23 -6.24
C ALA A 38 5.25 -7.65 -5.38
N TYR A 39 6.33 -7.98 -6.04
CA TYR A 39 7.65 -8.22 -5.46
C TYR A 39 8.68 -7.40 -6.25
N ALA A 40 9.88 -7.20 -5.73
CA ALA A 40 10.85 -6.29 -6.35
C ALA A 40 11.04 -6.53 -7.87
N ARG A 41 11.01 -7.80 -8.32
CA ARG A 41 11.24 -8.18 -9.71
C ARG A 41 10.00 -8.25 -10.60
N GLY A 42 8.81 -8.02 -10.07
CA GLY A 42 7.57 -8.09 -10.86
C GLY A 42 6.29 -8.20 -10.05
N ALA A 43 5.22 -8.55 -10.73
CA ALA A 43 3.93 -8.86 -10.12
C ALA A 43 3.45 -10.24 -10.58
N LYS A 44 2.87 -11.00 -9.67
CA LYS A 44 2.31 -12.33 -9.93
C LYS A 44 0.87 -12.44 -9.50
N LEU A 45 0.11 -13.20 -10.25
CA LEU A 45 -1.15 -13.78 -9.84
C LEU A 45 -0.94 -15.27 -9.61
N ILE A 46 -1.30 -15.76 -8.44
CA ILE A 46 -1.24 -17.20 -8.09
C ILE A 46 -2.59 -17.66 -7.55
N ASP A 47 -2.88 -18.94 -7.72
CA ASP A 47 -4.03 -19.57 -7.08
C ASP A 47 -3.73 -19.96 -5.61
N ARG A 48 -4.74 -20.49 -4.92
CA ARG A 48 -4.61 -20.96 -3.53
C ARG A 48 -3.76 -22.25 -3.38
N ASN A 49 -3.44 -22.93 -4.49
CA ASN A 49 -2.53 -24.08 -4.56
C ASN A 49 -1.11 -23.65 -4.91
N HIS A 50 -0.81 -22.33 -4.88
CA HIS A 50 0.48 -21.72 -5.21
C HIS A 50 0.88 -21.81 -6.69
N GLN A 51 -0.05 -22.17 -7.58
CA GLN A 51 0.23 -22.24 -9.00
C GLN A 51 0.22 -20.83 -9.61
N GLU A 52 1.26 -20.52 -10.36
CA GLU A 52 1.35 -19.25 -11.09
C GLU A 52 0.32 -19.24 -12.24
N ILE A 53 -0.56 -18.24 -12.25
CA ILE A 53 -1.49 -17.98 -13.34
C ILE A 53 -0.81 -17.10 -14.38
N TRP A 54 -0.14 -16.05 -13.93
CA TRP A 54 0.73 -15.21 -14.75
C TRP A 54 1.76 -14.46 -13.90
N ASN A 55 2.81 -13.98 -14.58
CA ASN A 55 3.88 -13.15 -14.02
C ASN A 55 4.25 -12.05 -15.01
N ILE A 56 4.24 -10.80 -14.56
CA ILE A 56 4.70 -9.64 -15.30
C ILE A 56 5.98 -9.15 -14.64
N ALA A 57 7.11 -9.35 -15.33
CA ALA A 57 8.42 -8.95 -14.83
C ALA A 57 8.63 -7.43 -14.93
N ALA A 58 9.23 -6.84 -13.91
CA ALA A 58 9.78 -5.49 -13.98
C ALA A 58 11.18 -5.53 -14.63
N PRO A 59 11.62 -4.47 -15.34
CA PRO A 59 12.99 -4.36 -15.82
C PRO A 59 14.02 -4.43 -14.68
N ASP A 60 15.23 -4.88 -14.94
CA ASP A 60 16.27 -5.11 -13.91
C ASP A 60 16.63 -3.87 -13.08
N THR A 61 16.45 -2.68 -13.65
CA THR A 61 16.70 -1.39 -12.97
C THR A 61 15.48 -0.82 -12.27
N CYS A 62 14.35 -1.56 -12.26
CA CYS A 62 13.07 -1.15 -11.74
C CYS A 62 12.65 -2.05 -10.57
N GLU A 63 11.76 -1.55 -9.72
CA GLU A 63 11.15 -2.32 -8.65
C GLU A 63 9.63 -2.22 -8.76
N MET A 64 8.94 -3.37 -8.82
CA MET A 64 7.49 -3.41 -8.78
C MET A 64 7.00 -3.10 -7.36
N GLN A 65 6.22 -2.05 -7.22
CA GLN A 65 5.77 -1.57 -5.91
C GLN A 65 4.29 -1.77 -5.66
N THR A 66 3.48 -1.68 -6.71
CA THR A 66 2.03 -1.71 -6.60
C THR A 66 1.45 -2.94 -7.28
N ALA A 67 0.55 -3.62 -6.57
CA ALA A 67 -0.40 -4.59 -7.11
C ALA A 67 -1.74 -4.42 -6.38
N ARG A 68 -2.79 -3.98 -7.09
CA ARG A 68 -4.12 -3.70 -6.54
C ARG A 68 -5.21 -4.20 -7.46
N VAL A 69 -6.36 -4.56 -6.88
CA VAL A 69 -7.59 -4.81 -7.63
C VAL A 69 -8.34 -3.49 -7.79
N LEU A 70 -8.75 -3.19 -9.01
CA LEU A 70 -9.58 -2.03 -9.34
C LEU A 70 -11.07 -2.37 -9.21
N PRO A 71 -11.95 -1.37 -9.05
CA PRO A 71 -13.40 -1.61 -8.93
C PRO A 71 -14.05 -2.31 -10.13
N ASP A 72 -13.44 -2.22 -11.32
CA ASP A 72 -13.89 -2.89 -12.54
C ASP A 72 -13.40 -4.35 -12.68
N GLY A 73 -12.67 -4.85 -11.67
CA GLY A 73 -12.08 -6.19 -11.63
C GLY A 73 -10.73 -6.32 -12.33
N ASN A 74 -10.22 -5.28 -12.98
CA ASN A 74 -8.88 -5.24 -13.51
C ASN A 74 -7.86 -4.97 -12.39
N TYR A 75 -6.59 -5.03 -12.72
CA TYR A 75 -5.50 -4.83 -11.76
C TYR A 75 -4.69 -3.59 -12.09
N LEU A 76 -4.29 -2.85 -11.06
CA LEU A 76 -3.35 -1.74 -11.15
C LEU A 76 -1.98 -2.23 -10.71
N LEU A 77 -1.01 -2.18 -11.60
CA LEU A 77 0.39 -2.46 -11.34
C LEU A 77 1.23 -1.19 -11.50
N GLY A 78 2.33 -1.09 -10.76
CA GLY A 78 3.25 0.03 -10.92
C GLY A 78 4.64 -0.29 -10.46
N TRP A 79 5.63 0.06 -11.28
CA TRP A 79 7.04 -0.01 -10.90
C TRP A 79 7.71 1.36 -10.89
N VAL A 80 8.65 1.54 -9.99
CA VAL A 80 9.55 2.69 -9.92
C VAL A 80 10.70 2.52 -10.92
N GLY A 81 11.15 3.60 -11.48
CA GLY A 81 12.22 3.57 -12.49
C GLY A 81 12.30 4.88 -13.28
N HIS A 82 13.02 4.87 -14.39
CA HIS A 82 13.19 5.97 -15.32
C HIS A 82 12.83 5.51 -16.74
N PRO A 83 11.56 5.71 -17.16
CA PRO A 83 10.43 6.29 -16.42
C PRO A 83 9.84 5.33 -15.38
N ALA A 84 9.11 5.87 -14.42
CA ALA A 84 8.13 5.12 -13.64
C ALA A 84 6.98 4.68 -14.54
N VAL A 85 6.43 3.48 -14.31
CA VAL A 85 5.37 2.92 -15.16
C VAL A 85 4.16 2.51 -14.33
N ILE A 86 2.99 2.88 -14.84
CA ILE A 86 1.69 2.48 -14.31
C ILE A 86 0.99 1.65 -15.36
N MET A 87 0.43 0.50 -15.00
CA MET A 87 -0.29 -0.39 -15.91
C MET A 87 -1.64 -0.79 -15.35
N GLU A 88 -2.63 -0.87 -16.23
CA GLU A 88 -3.85 -1.61 -15.96
C GLU A 88 -3.78 -2.94 -16.70
N VAL A 89 -4.09 -4.02 -15.98
CA VAL A 89 -3.92 -5.39 -16.46
C VAL A 89 -5.20 -6.16 -16.24
N SER A 90 -5.62 -6.95 -17.24
CA SER A 90 -6.80 -7.83 -17.12
C SER A 90 -6.54 -8.96 -16.10
N PRO A 91 -7.59 -9.62 -15.57
CA PRO A 91 -7.43 -10.84 -14.77
C PRO A 91 -6.64 -11.96 -15.46
N LYS A 92 -6.54 -11.93 -16.80
CA LYS A 92 -5.76 -12.91 -17.59
C LYS A 92 -4.30 -12.53 -17.79
N GLY A 93 -3.88 -11.33 -17.33
CA GLY A 93 -2.52 -10.84 -17.48
C GLY A 93 -2.30 -9.99 -18.75
N ASP A 94 -3.35 -9.64 -19.51
CA ASP A 94 -3.21 -8.78 -20.67
C ASP A 94 -3.05 -7.32 -20.21
N ILE A 95 -2.04 -6.62 -20.75
CA ILE A 95 -1.85 -5.20 -20.48
C ILE A 95 -2.90 -4.39 -21.26
N LEU A 96 -3.81 -3.75 -20.54
CA LEU A 96 -4.91 -2.95 -21.11
C LEU A 96 -4.48 -1.50 -21.36
N SER A 97 -3.67 -0.96 -20.46
CA SER A 97 -3.06 0.37 -20.60
C SER A 97 -1.67 0.41 -19.97
N ARG A 98 -0.84 1.32 -20.47
CA ARG A 98 0.50 1.56 -19.94
C ARG A 98 0.79 3.07 -19.99
N THR A 99 1.07 3.64 -18.85
CA THR A 99 1.37 5.06 -18.66
C THR A 99 2.81 5.19 -18.15
N GLU A 100 3.61 6.00 -18.79
CA GLU A 100 4.96 6.36 -18.37
C GLU A 100 4.97 7.73 -17.72
N TYR A 101 5.75 7.88 -16.66
CA TYR A 101 5.86 9.14 -15.95
C TYR A 101 7.26 9.36 -15.38
N GLU A 102 7.89 10.48 -15.76
CA GLU A 102 9.16 10.89 -15.18
C GLU A 102 8.92 11.64 -13.87
N THR A 103 9.26 11.00 -12.76
CA THR A 103 9.03 11.56 -11.41
C THR A 103 9.94 12.75 -11.09
N GLY A 104 11.11 12.84 -11.75
CA GLY A 104 12.18 13.77 -11.41
C GLY A 104 12.98 13.37 -10.16
N ILE A 105 12.76 12.18 -9.62
CA ILE A 105 13.45 11.64 -8.44
C ILE A 105 14.50 10.63 -8.92
N GLU A 106 15.80 10.95 -8.73
CA GLU A 106 16.93 10.19 -9.24
C GLU A 106 17.00 8.74 -8.71
N ASN A 107 16.79 8.54 -7.41
CA ASN A 107 16.76 7.20 -6.82
C ASN A 107 15.38 6.56 -7.00
N PRO A 108 15.22 5.51 -7.83
CA PRO A 108 13.92 4.86 -8.03
C PRO A 108 13.28 4.37 -6.73
N HIS A 109 14.09 3.83 -5.81
CA HIS A 109 13.60 3.37 -4.51
C HIS A 109 12.97 4.48 -3.66
N ALA A 110 13.29 5.75 -3.90
CA ALA A 110 12.71 6.91 -3.22
C ALA A 110 11.48 7.52 -3.94
N GLN A 111 10.98 6.90 -5.02
CA GLN A 111 9.83 7.40 -5.76
C GLN A 111 8.52 7.12 -5.02
N PHE A 112 7.81 6.04 -5.31
CA PHE A 112 6.52 5.72 -4.69
C PHE A 112 6.47 4.27 -4.17
N ARG A 113 5.36 3.96 -3.46
CA ARG A 113 5.05 2.57 -3.06
C ARG A 113 3.71 2.12 -3.59
N GLN A 114 2.61 2.63 -3.08
CA GLN A 114 1.29 2.13 -3.44
C GLN A 114 0.49 3.19 -4.21
N LEU A 115 0.36 2.96 -5.51
CA LEU A 115 -0.51 3.74 -6.38
C LEU A 115 -1.98 3.44 -6.08
N ASN A 116 -2.83 4.41 -6.41
CA ASN A 116 -4.28 4.24 -6.45
C ASN A 116 -4.83 4.86 -7.73
N LYS A 117 -6.08 4.54 -8.07
CA LYS A 117 -6.84 5.18 -9.14
C LYS A 117 -8.05 5.87 -8.52
N ASN A 118 -8.26 7.14 -8.84
CA ASN A 118 -9.41 7.88 -8.34
C ASN A 118 -10.65 7.69 -9.22
N ALA A 119 -11.80 8.18 -8.76
CA ALA A 119 -13.05 8.07 -9.49
C ALA A 119 -13.06 8.85 -10.82
N ARG A 120 -12.12 9.79 -11.03
CA ARG A 120 -11.93 10.51 -12.30
C ARG A 120 -11.13 9.71 -13.32
N GLY A 121 -10.63 8.54 -12.95
CA GLY A 121 -9.80 7.69 -13.79
C GLY A 121 -8.31 8.04 -13.78
N ASN A 122 -7.88 9.01 -12.99
CA ASN A 122 -6.48 9.39 -12.84
C ASN A 122 -5.79 8.55 -11.76
N TYR A 123 -4.48 8.44 -11.85
CA TYR A 123 -3.66 7.73 -10.88
C TYR A 123 -3.21 8.66 -9.76
N LEU A 124 -3.31 8.22 -8.53
CA LEU A 124 -2.75 8.89 -7.37
C LEU A 124 -1.39 8.26 -7.03
N MET A 125 -0.35 9.05 -7.13
CA MET A 125 1.04 8.65 -6.92
C MET A 125 1.61 9.37 -5.70
N PRO A 126 1.66 8.72 -4.52
CA PRO A 126 2.33 9.27 -3.35
C PRO A 126 3.85 9.17 -3.51
N LEU A 127 4.55 10.29 -3.46
CA LEU A 127 6.00 10.37 -3.67
C LEU A 127 6.73 10.73 -2.37
N PHE A 128 7.65 9.87 -1.93
CA PHE A 128 8.38 10.05 -0.68
C PHE A 128 9.30 11.26 -0.70
N ALA A 129 10.20 11.28 -1.70
CA ALA A 129 11.29 12.23 -1.73
C ALA A 129 10.82 13.68 -1.87
N THR A 130 9.63 13.88 -2.43
CA THR A 130 9.05 15.20 -2.66
C THR A 130 7.92 15.55 -1.69
N SER A 131 7.53 14.59 -0.81
CA SER A 131 6.45 14.77 0.18
C SER A 131 5.17 15.29 -0.45
N ASP A 132 4.76 14.68 -1.56
CA ASP A 132 3.54 15.05 -2.28
C ASP A 132 2.76 13.82 -2.78
N VAL A 133 1.48 14.03 -3.06
CA VAL A 133 0.66 13.12 -3.86
C VAL A 133 0.40 13.78 -5.19
N ARG A 134 0.80 13.14 -6.28
CA ARG A 134 0.52 13.60 -7.64
C ARG A 134 -0.67 12.86 -8.23
N GLU A 135 -1.57 13.61 -8.83
CA GLU A 135 -2.62 13.08 -9.68
C GLU A 135 -2.11 13.09 -11.11
N ILE A 136 -1.98 11.90 -11.70
CA ILE A 136 -1.43 11.68 -13.03
C ILE A 136 -2.54 11.18 -13.95
N SER A 137 -2.71 11.80 -15.12
CA SER A 137 -3.68 11.33 -16.12
C SER A 137 -3.23 10.00 -16.74
N PRO A 138 -4.13 9.25 -17.39
CA PRO A 138 -3.77 8.06 -18.17
C PRO A 138 -2.76 8.34 -19.30
N GLN A 139 -2.59 9.61 -19.70
CA GLN A 139 -1.63 10.06 -20.69
C GLN A 139 -0.25 10.40 -20.10
N GLY A 140 -0.09 10.29 -18.75
CA GLY A 140 1.15 10.62 -18.07
C GLY A 140 1.32 12.11 -17.73
N GLU A 141 0.26 12.90 -17.84
CA GLU A 141 0.30 14.33 -17.52
C GLU A 141 -0.01 14.57 -16.04
N VAL A 142 0.69 15.52 -15.43
CA VAL A 142 0.40 15.95 -14.05
C VAL A 142 -0.87 16.80 -14.06
N VAL A 143 -1.93 16.27 -13.48
CA VAL A 143 -3.20 16.98 -13.29
C VAL A 143 -3.12 17.87 -12.05
N LYS A 144 -2.47 17.35 -10.98
CA LYS A 144 -2.40 18.03 -9.69
C LYS A 144 -1.23 17.55 -8.85
N ILE A 145 -0.73 18.43 -8.00
CA ILE A 145 0.25 18.13 -6.96
C ILE A 145 -0.30 18.63 -5.63
N THR A 146 -0.47 17.72 -4.66
CA THR A 146 -0.86 18.07 -3.29
C THR A 146 0.32 17.78 -2.37
N ARG A 147 0.93 18.84 -1.85
CA ARG A 147 2.06 18.74 -0.90
C ARG A 147 1.55 18.40 0.48
N LEU A 148 2.28 17.55 1.18
CA LEU A 148 1.94 17.04 2.50
C LEU A 148 3.15 17.15 3.44
N GLU A 149 2.87 17.11 4.73
CA GLU A 149 3.93 16.89 5.72
C GLU A 149 4.19 15.38 5.87
N GLY A 150 5.44 14.95 5.75
CA GLY A 150 5.85 13.55 5.89
C GLY A 150 6.16 12.87 4.56
N THR A 151 6.20 11.55 4.57
CA THR A 151 6.63 10.71 3.44
C THR A 151 5.46 9.82 2.97
N PRO A 152 4.59 10.31 2.08
CA PRO A 152 3.37 9.59 1.71
C PRO A 152 3.69 8.25 1.06
N PHE A 153 3.11 7.18 1.60
CA PHE A 153 3.26 5.79 1.16
C PHE A 153 2.07 5.30 0.33
N THR A 154 0.86 5.57 0.81
CA THR A 154 -0.39 5.21 0.14
C THR A 154 -1.48 6.21 0.44
N THR A 155 -2.52 6.20 -0.39
CA THR A 155 -3.76 6.95 -0.17
C THR A 155 -4.94 5.98 -0.10
N LEU A 156 -5.99 6.32 0.64
CA LEU A 156 -7.24 5.57 0.70
C LEU A 156 -8.41 6.56 0.64
N ALA A 157 -9.20 6.49 -0.44
CA ALA A 157 -10.35 7.36 -0.63
C ALA A 157 -11.46 7.12 0.41
N LEU A 158 -12.08 8.19 0.89
CA LEU A 158 -13.20 8.18 1.81
C LEU A 158 -14.48 8.67 1.12
N ALA A 159 -15.63 8.27 1.66
CA ALA A 159 -16.94 8.66 1.14
C ALA A 159 -17.22 10.18 1.18
N ASN A 160 -16.53 10.89 2.09
CA ASN A 160 -16.63 12.36 2.21
C ASN A 160 -15.77 13.14 1.20
N GLY A 161 -15.05 12.45 0.30
CA GLY A 161 -14.16 13.04 -0.69
C GLY A 161 -12.72 13.28 -0.21
N ASN A 162 -12.44 13.09 1.08
CA ASN A 162 -11.09 13.10 1.61
C ASN A 162 -10.38 11.76 1.36
N HIS A 163 -9.10 11.71 1.70
CA HIS A 163 -8.28 10.51 1.66
C HIS A 163 -7.54 10.33 2.98
N TRP A 164 -7.51 9.11 3.50
CA TRP A 164 -6.44 8.75 4.42
C TRP A 164 -5.14 8.65 3.65
N VAL A 165 -4.08 9.24 4.19
CA VAL A 165 -2.71 9.17 3.68
C VAL A 165 -1.81 8.61 4.77
N ALA A 166 -1.17 7.48 4.49
CA ALA A 166 -0.13 6.91 5.32
C ALA A 166 1.19 7.61 4.99
N CYS A 167 1.87 8.15 6.01
CA CYS A 167 3.04 9.00 5.82
C CYS A 167 4.35 8.36 6.30
N GLY A 168 4.57 7.09 5.99
CA GLY A 168 5.87 6.40 6.15
C GLY A 168 6.71 6.84 7.34
N ASP A 169 7.94 7.26 7.08
CA ASP A 169 8.88 7.82 8.07
C ASP A 169 8.46 9.21 8.62
N GLY A 170 7.38 9.79 8.13
CA GLY A 170 6.71 10.92 8.77
C GLY A 170 5.93 10.54 10.02
N HIS A 171 5.93 9.25 10.41
CA HIS A 171 5.30 8.69 11.62
C HIS A 171 3.89 9.21 11.83
N SER A 172 3.11 9.33 10.75
CA SER A 172 1.78 9.93 10.82
C SER A 172 0.78 9.34 9.84
N LEU A 173 -0.47 9.46 10.22
CA LEU A 173 -1.64 9.11 9.43
C LEU A 173 -2.51 10.36 9.33
N MET A 174 -2.86 10.80 8.12
CA MET A 174 -3.60 12.03 7.89
C MET A 174 -4.83 11.80 7.04
N GLU A 175 -5.96 12.40 7.43
CA GLU A 175 -7.13 12.57 6.57
C GLU A 175 -7.01 13.91 5.85
N VAL A 176 -6.89 13.88 4.52
CA VAL A 176 -6.56 15.03 3.70
C VAL A 176 -7.55 15.18 2.55
N ASN A 177 -7.98 16.39 2.31
CA ASN A 177 -8.62 16.75 1.06
C ASN A 177 -7.53 16.97 0.00
N LEU A 178 -7.37 16.02 -0.92
CA LEU A 178 -6.34 16.13 -1.96
C LEU A 178 -6.65 17.24 -2.98
N ASP A 179 -7.86 17.80 -2.98
CA ASP A 179 -8.21 18.89 -3.90
C ASP A 179 -7.70 20.25 -3.45
N ASN A 180 -7.58 20.50 -2.16
CA ASN A 180 -7.10 21.78 -1.61
C ASN A 180 -5.92 21.65 -0.63
N GLY A 181 -5.53 20.42 -0.26
CA GLY A 181 -4.45 20.14 0.69
C GLY A 181 -4.84 20.31 2.16
N GLU A 182 -6.12 20.53 2.47
CA GLU A 182 -6.60 20.70 3.84
C GLU A 182 -6.52 19.37 4.61
N VAL A 183 -5.90 19.41 5.79
CA VAL A 183 -5.80 18.27 6.71
C VAL A 183 -6.97 18.34 7.69
N ALA A 184 -7.94 17.44 7.53
CA ALA A 184 -9.10 17.35 8.40
C ALA A 184 -8.82 16.63 9.73
N ARG A 185 -7.90 15.65 9.71
CA ARG A 185 -7.49 14.87 10.87
C ARG A 185 -6.04 14.42 10.72
N ARG A 186 -5.32 14.36 11.84
CA ARG A 186 -3.95 13.84 11.89
C ARG A 186 -3.73 13.05 13.16
N TYR A 187 -3.05 11.92 13.01
CA TYR A 187 -2.44 11.18 14.11
C TYR A 187 -0.93 11.18 13.90
N GLY A 188 -0.18 11.72 14.87
CA GLY A 188 1.27 11.68 14.93
C GLY A 188 1.77 10.44 15.66
N GLU A 189 3.06 10.37 15.86
CA GLU A 189 3.80 9.21 16.37
C GLU A 189 3.19 8.56 17.62
N ASN A 190 2.65 9.35 18.56
CA ASN A 190 2.16 8.88 19.87
C ASN A 190 0.69 9.27 20.14
N ASP A 191 -0.08 9.68 19.14
CA ASP A 191 -1.44 10.20 19.33
C ASP A 191 -2.48 9.09 19.49
N ILE A 192 -2.18 7.88 19.02
CA ILE A 192 -3.07 6.72 19.13
C ILE A 192 -2.73 5.95 20.40
N LYS A 193 -3.66 5.88 21.34
CA LYS A 193 -3.44 5.19 22.61
C LYS A 193 -3.03 3.73 22.42
N GLY A 194 -1.86 3.36 22.95
CA GLY A 194 -1.32 1.99 22.88
C GLY A 194 -0.62 1.66 21.55
N VAL A 195 -0.41 2.65 20.68
CA VAL A 195 0.35 2.52 19.44
C VAL A 195 1.37 3.63 19.33
N ARG A 196 2.61 3.28 19.09
CA ARG A 196 3.61 4.18 18.56
C ARG A 196 3.69 3.97 17.05
N LEU A 197 3.44 4.99 16.26
CA LEU A 197 3.58 4.92 14.81
C LEU A 197 5.06 4.94 14.43
N PHE A 198 5.48 3.92 13.70
CA PHE A 198 6.78 3.84 13.07
C PHE A 198 6.67 4.26 11.60
N PHE A 199 6.88 3.35 10.67
CA PHE A 199 6.64 3.62 9.26
C PHE A 199 5.18 3.26 8.93
N VAL A 200 4.33 4.28 8.79
CA VAL A 200 2.91 4.07 8.46
C VAL A 200 2.78 3.70 6.98
N ALA A 201 2.38 2.46 6.71
CA ALA A 201 2.41 1.85 5.38
C ALA A 201 1.01 1.60 4.80
N GLY A 202 0.64 0.35 4.60
CA GLY A 202 -0.63 -0.03 3.98
C GLY A 202 -1.85 0.35 4.79
N LEU A 203 -2.90 0.76 4.10
CA LEU A 203 -4.20 1.12 4.65
C LEU A 203 -5.29 0.25 4.03
N LEU A 204 -6.28 -0.13 4.84
CA LEU A 204 -7.47 -0.85 4.37
C LEU A 204 -8.70 -0.33 5.11
N PRO A 205 -9.83 -0.07 4.42
CA PRO A 205 -11.06 0.29 5.12
C PRO A 205 -11.51 -0.86 6.01
N ALA A 206 -11.93 -0.53 7.23
CA ALA A 206 -12.60 -1.45 8.12
C ALA A 206 -14.13 -1.19 8.10
N LYS A 207 -14.88 -2.07 8.74
CA LYS A 207 -16.33 -1.88 8.90
C LYS A 207 -16.61 -0.63 9.74
N ASP A 208 -17.81 -0.09 9.59
CA ASP A 208 -18.31 1.03 10.39
C ASP A 208 -17.42 2.29 10.40
N GLY A 209 -16.76 2.55 9.28
CA GLY A 209 -15.91 3.74 9.12
C GLY A 209 -14.55 3.65 9.78
N GLY A 210 -14.17 2.47 10.28
CA GLY A 210 -12.84 2.21 10.82
C GLY A 210 -11.76 2.04 9.76
N LEU A 211 -10.53 1.83 10.21
CA LEU A 211 -9.35 1.73 9.36
C LEU A 211 -8.35 0.70 9.90
N TYR A 212 -7.89 -0.20 9.05
CA TYR A 212 -6.67 -0.99 9.31
C TYR A 212 -5.45 -0.23 8.86
N VAL A 213 -4.41 -0.25 9.67
CA VAL A 213 -3.14 0.44 9.43
C VAL A 213 -1.99 -0.54 9.61
N CYS A 214 -1.14 -0.66 8.60
CA CYS A 214 0.15 -1.34 8.72
C CYS A 214 1.18 -0.37 9.30
N ASN A 215 1.81 -0.78 10.36
CA ASN A 215 2.84 -0.04 11.12
C ASN A 215 4.16 -0.77 10.96
N TRP A 216 4.78 -0.63 9.77
CA TRP A 216 6.02 -1.30 9.44
C TRP A 216 7.17 -0.79 10.31
N GLN A 217 8.05 -1.66 10.76
CA GLN A 217 9.00 -1.36 11.82
C GLN A 217 10.47 -1.50 11.39
N GLY A 218 10.72 -1.72 10.12
CA GLY A 218 12.05 -2.12 9.65
C GLY A 218 13.12 -1.03 9.66
N HIS A 219 12.78 0.26 9.75
CA HIS A 219 13.76 1.35 9.84
C HIS A 219 14.26 1.60 11.27
N ASP A 220 13.48 1.23 12.28
CA ASP A 220 13.86 1.43 13.68
C ASP A 220 14.31 0.09 14.30
N LYS A 221 15.58 0.00 14.65
CA LYS A 221 16.16 -1.22 15.27
C LYS A 221 15.56 -1.54 16.65
N ASN A 222 14.97 -0.54 17.33
CA ASN A 222 14.36 -0.68 18.64
C ASN A 222 12.83 -0.84 18.58
N ALA A 223 12.26 -0.91 17.38
CA ALA A 223 10.81 -0.96 17.21
C ALA A 223 10.16 -2.18 17.88
N VAL A 224 10.83 -3.33 17.85
CA VAL A 224 10.36 -4.56 18.50
C VAL A 224 10.29 -4.38 20.03
N GLU A 225 11.26 -3.70 20.62
CA GLU A 225 11.30 -3.42 22.06
C GLU A 225 10.20 -2.45 22.50
N ALA A 226 9.75 -1.57 21.60
CA ALA A 226 8.66 -0.65 21.87
C ALA A 226 7.29 -1.34 22.01
N ASN A 227 7.20 -2.63 21.66
CA ASN A 227 5.99 -3.46 21.75
C ASN A 227 4.73 -2.82 21.08
N SER A 228 4.95 -2.07 20.01
CA SER A 228 3.87 -1.48 19.22
C SER A 228 3.36 -2.47 18.15
N PRO A 229 2.05 -2.53 17.87
CA PRO A 229 1.53 -3.49 16.91
C PRO A 229 2.02 -3.21 15.49
N GLN A 230 2.24 -4.30 14.73
CA GLN A 230 2.62 -4.29 13.31
C GLN A 230 1.43 -3.92 12.43
N VAL A 231 0.23 -4.34 12.84
CA VAL A 231 -1.04 -3.98 12.21
C VAL A 231 -2.05 -3.70 13.32
N PHE A 232 -2.84 -2.67 13.15
CA PHE A 232 -3.93 -2.38 14.08
C PHE A 232 -5.16 -1.85 13.33
N GLU A 233 -6.32 -1.98 13.96
CA GLU A 233 -7.59 -1.44 13.51
C GLU A 233 -8.03 -0.35 14.48
N ILE A 234 -8.34 0.82 13.93
CA ILE A 234 -9.00 1.90 14.67
C ILE A 234 -10.45 2.05 14.22
N ASN A 235 -11.33 2.43 15.15
CA ASN A 235 -12.69 2.84 14.84
C ASN A 235 -12.72 4.30 14.33
N ASP A 236 -13.90 4.82 14.04
CA ASP A 236 -14.13 6.20 13.60
C ASP A 236 -13.66 7.28 14.59
N LYS A 237 -13.52 6.91 15.88
CA LYS A 237 -13.00 7.78 16.96
C LYS A 237 -11.50 7.71 17.12
N GLY A 238 -10.80 6.85 16.36
CA GLY A 238 -9.36 6.62 16.49
C GLY A 238 -8.95 5.71 17.64
N GLU A 239 -9.91 4.96 18.23
CA GLU A 239 -9.62 4.00 19.29
C GLU A 239 -9.20 2.66 18.68
N VAL A 240 -8.15 2.04 19.20
CA VAL A 240 -7.70 0.71 18.77
C VAL A 240 -8.67 -0.35 19.24
N ILE A 241 -9.30 -1.06 18.31
CA ILE A 241 -10.28 -2.12 18.58
C ILE A 241 -9.76 -3.52 18.25
N TRP A 242 -8.68 -3.62 17.47
CA TRP A 242 -7.98 -4.86 17.16
C TRP A 242 -6.52 -4.56 16.83
N ASN A 243 -5.62 -5.52 17.07
CA ASN A 243 -4.23 -5.41 16.67
C ASN A 243 -3.59 -6.77 16.40
N LEU A 244 -2.48 -6.76 15.65
CA LEU A 244 -1.56 -7.86 15.47
C LEU A 244 -0.18 -7.39 15.92
N ASN A 245 0.37 -8.07 16.93
CA ASN A 245 1.68 -7.78 17.49
C ASN A 245 2.43 -9.10 17.77
N ASP A 246 3.07 -9.63 16.75
CA ASP A 246 3.84 -10.89 16.81
C ASP A 246 4.96 -10.83 15.75
N ASN A 247 6.03 -10.09 16.09
CA ASN A 247 7.16 -9.88 15.19
C ASN A 247 7.95 -11.16 14.91
N GLU A 248 7.95 -12.11 15.83
CA GLU A 248 8.64 -13.39 15.64
C GLU A 248 7.98 -14.22 14.54
N LYS A 249 6.65 -14.29 14.55
CA LYS A 249 5.86 -15.08 13.60
C LYS A 249 5.72 -14.41 12.24
N PHE A 250 5.43 -13.12 12.21
CA PHE A 250 5.03 -12.41 10.98
C PHE A 250 6.11 -11.48 10.41
N GLY A 251 7.08 -11.06 11.22
CA GLY A 251 8.09 -10.09 10.79
C GLY A 251 7.48 -8.71 10.51
N MET A 252 8.02 -8.02 9.53
CA MET A 252 7.58 -6.67 9.14
C MET A 252 6.41 -6.75 8.15
N ILE A 253 5.33 -6.00 8.40
CA ILE A 253 4.11 -6.02 7.58
C ILE A 253 3.91 -4.62 6.97
N SER A 254 3.92 -4.56 5.64
CA SER A 254 3.75 -3.30 4.88
C SER A 254 2.41 -3.18 4.17
N THR A 255 1.70 -4.30 4.00
CA THR A 255 0.43 -4.32 3.25
C THR A 255 -0.58 -5.27 3.90
N ILE A 256 -1.85 -4.99 3.70
CA ILE A 256 -2.98 -5.77 4.21
C ILE A 256 -4.13 -5.74 3.22
N SER A 257 -4.86 -6.83 3.12
CA SER A 257 -6.17 -6.92 2.46
C SER A 257 -7.09 -7.86 3.23
N THR A 258 -8.40 -7.78 2.98
CA THR A 258 -9.38 -8.73 3.49
C THR A 258 -9.71 -9.77 2.44
N ILE A 259 -10.08 -10.95 2.90
CA ILE A 259 -10.72 -12.00 2.10
C ILE A 259 -12.12 -12.17 2.68
N GLU A 260 -13.15 -11.99 1.86
CA GLU A 260 -14.53 -12.20 2.23
C GLU A 260 -14.96 -13.65 2.00
#